data_a5b29cefdf17591a3b910711cf76dda6
#
_entry.id   a5b29cefdf17591a3b910711cf76dda6
#
_cell.length_a   1.000
_cell.length_b   1.000
_cell.length_c   1.000
_cell.angle_alpha   90.00
_cell.angle_beta   90.00
_cell.angle_gamma   90.00
#
_symmetry.space_group_name_H-M   'P 1'
#
loop_
_entity.id
_entity.type
_entity.pdbx_description
1 polymer ?
#
loop_
_entity_poly.entity_id
_entity_poly.type
_entity_poly.pdbx_seq_one_letter_code
_entity_poly.pdbx_strand_id
1 'polypeptide(L)'
;MKRMILILALSLLAVSVAWAQPRTWKVTQTGWGRIERGISITHSAPERGIGEMNIPRWRNVSGTLSFDFSKREAVISLDRKKDKTFILLTESRPFQTRDGWTYVEYEALDGTNSGCRFWVCTHESGSQRVLVLYPFSRPDTIYGYNLSSSE
;
A
#
# COMPACT_ATOMS: atom_id res chain seq x y z
N MET A 1 -36.46 -24.03 6.64
CA MET A 1 -36.12 -22.77 5.93
C MET A 1 -35.62 -21.66 6.84
N LYS A 2 -36.30 -21.29 7.93
CA LYS A 2 -35.85 -20.21 8.82
C LYS A 2 -34.44 -20.40 9.43
N ARG A 3 -34.03 -21.64 9.76
CA ARG A 3 -32.68 -21.94 10.30
C ARG A 3 -31.58 -21.83 9.25
N MET A 4 -31.85 -22.20 7.99
CA MET A 4 -30.86 -22.02 6.91
C MET A 4 -30.58 -20.56 6.58
N ILE A 5 -31.61 -19.73 6.58
CA ILE A 5 -31.50 -18.29 6.32
C ILE A 5 -30.66 -17.61 7.41
N LEU A 6 -30.83 -18.03 8.67
CA LEU A 6 -30.06 -17.50 9.81
C LEU A 6 -28.57 -17.86 9.70
N ILE A 7 -28.24 -19.08 9.28
CA ILE A 7 -26.84 -19.53 9.10
C ILE A 7 -26.19 -18.77 7.94
N LEU A 8 -26.92 -18.54 6.85
CA LEU A 8 -26.42 -17.77 5.70
C LEU A 8 -26.17 -16.30 6.06
N ALA A 9 -27.07 -15.70 6.84
CA ALA A 9 -26.92 -14.31 7.32
C ALA A 9 -25.74 -14.16 8.30
N LEU A 10 -25.53 -15.14 9.19
CA LEU A 10 -24.39 -15.16 10.10
C LEU A 10 -23.06 -15.36 9.37
N SER A 11 -23.01 -16.19 8.32
CA SER A 11 -21.81 -16.38 7.52
C SER A 11 -21.45 -15.14 6.70
N LEU A 12 -22.44 -14.42 6.15
CA LEU A 12 -22.23 -13.15 5.45
C LEU A 12 -21.74 -12.04 6.39
N LEU A 13 -22.25 -11.98 7.63
CA LEU A 13 -21.78 -11.06 8.66
C LEU A 13 -20.34 -11.37 9.09
N ALA A 14 -19.99 -12.65 9.25
CA ALA A 14 -18.65 -13.07 9.62
C ALA A 14 -17.61 -12.70 8.52
N VAL A 15 -17.97 -12.84 7.25
CA VAL A 15 -17.12 -12.42 6.12
C VAL A 15 -16.92 -10.91 6.10
N SER A 16 -18.00 -10.13 6.31
CA SER A 16 -17.88 -8.66 6.33
C SER A 16 -17.04 -8.13 7.49
N VAL A 17 -17.09 -8.78 8.66
CA VAL A 17 -16.26 -8.42 9.83
C VAL A 17 -14.78 -8.76 9.60
N ALA A 18 -14.46 -9.84 8.89
CA ALA A 18 -13.08 -10.20 8.58
C ALA A 18 -12.36 -9.16 7.68
N TRP A 19 -13.12 -8.45 6.83
CA TRP A 19 -12.58 -7.39 5.96
C TRP A 19 -12.41 -6.05 6.68
N ALA A 20 -13.06 -5.85 7.81
CA ALA A 20 -13.03 -4.60 8.58
C ALA A 20 -11.92 -4.56 9.65
N GLN A 21 -11.21 -5.66 9.89
CA GLN A 21 -10.15 -5.69 10.90
C GLN A 21 -8.87 -5.01 10.39
N PRO A 22 -8.21 -4.20 11.24
CA PRO A 22 -6.91 -3.66 10.93
C PRO A 22 -5.91 -4.76 10.60
N ARG A 23 -5.12 -4.57 9.56
CA ARG A 23 -4.02 -5.49 9.20
C ARG A 23 -2.71 -4.83 9.57
N THR A 24 -1.77 -5.63 10.07
CA THR A 24 -0.44 -5.17 10.43
C THR A 24 0.61 -6.04 9.75
N TRP A 25 1.60 -5.41 9.16
CA TRP A 25 2.77 -6.06 8.56
C TRP A 25 4.04 -5.54 9.19
N LYS A 26 5.08 -6.35 9.21
CA LYS A 26 6.42 -5.90 9.55
C LYS A 26 7.03 -5.16 8.35
N VAL A 27 7.60 -3.99 8.59
CA VAL A 27 8.45 -3.30 7.62
C VAL A 27 9.87 -3.76 7.83
N THR A 28 10.44 -4.42 6.82
CA THR A 28 11.79 -5.00 6.90
C THR A 28 12.84 -4.14 6.24
N GLN A 29 12.45 -3.39 5.22
CA GLN A 29 13.35 -2.51 4.49
C GLN A 29 12.62 -1.23 4.08
N THR A 30 13.36 -0.14 4.02
CA THR A 30 12.90 1.12 3.43
C THR A 30 13.94 1.64 2.45
N GLY A 31 13.45 2.37 1.46
CA GLY A 31 14.31 2.99 0.46
C GLY A 31 13.62 4.17 -0.19
N TRP A 32 14.38 4.92 -0.96
CA TRP A 32 13.85 5.96 -1.83
C TRP A 32 14.59 5.93 -3.16
N GLY A 33 13.95 6.40 -4.18
CA GLY A 33 14.50 6.46 -5.51
C GLY A 33 13.86 7.55 -6.34
N ARG A 34 14.20 7.57 -7.61
CA ARG A 34 13.60 8.46 -8.59
C ARG A 34 12.84 7.63 -9.61
N ILE A 35 11.73 8.18 -10.05
CA ILE A 35 11.02 7.65 -11.20
C ILE A 35 11.78 8.11 -12.45
N GLU A 36 12.14 7.17 -13.31
CA GLU A 36 12.81 7.52 -14.57
C GLU A 36 11.93 8.42 -15.44
N ARG A 37 12.57 9.36 -16.13
CA ARG A 37 11.89 10.27 -17.05
C ARG A 37 11.14 9.46 -18.11
N GLY A 38 9.84 9.71 -18.24
CA GLY A 38 8.98 9.03 -19.21
C GLY A 38 8.02 8.00 -18.59
N ILE A 39 8.16 7.67 -17.31
CA ILE A 39 7.10 6.98 -16.57
C ILE A 39 6.12 8.05 -16.11
N SER A 40 5.03 8.17 -16.84
CA SER A 40 3.94 9.07 -16.43
C SER A 40 3.25 8.50 -15.19
N ILE A 41 3.28 9.24 -14.08
CA ILE A 41 2.44 8.98 -12.90
C ILE A 41 1.00 9.47 -13.12
N THR A 42 0.63 9.71 -14.36
CA THR A 42 -0.76 9.96 -14.72
C THR A 42 -1.54 8.65 -14.58
N HIS A 43 -2.83 8.75 -14.41
CA HIS A 43 -3.83 7.69 -14.14
C HIS A 43 -3.70 6.33 -14.89
N SER A 44 -2.72 6.17 -15.74
CA SER A 44 -2.32 4.90 -16.32
C SER A 44 -1.22 4.27 -15.48
N ALA A 45 -1.42 3.04 -15.08
CA ALA A 45 -0.40 2.18 -14.53
C ALA A 45 0.90 2.36 -15.32
N PRO A 46 2.06 2.41 -14.67
CA PRO A 46 3.31 2.40 -15.39
C PRO A 46 3.31 1.18 -16.31
N GLU A 47 3.32 1.40 -17.62
CA GLU A 47 3.37 0.30 -18.61
C GLU A 47 4.59 -0.61 -18.38
N ARG A 48 5.57 -0.07 -17.66
CA ARG A 48 6.85 -0.68 -17.33
C ARG A 48 6.77 -1.27 -15.97
N GLY A 49 6.42 -1.86 -15.25
CA GLY A 49 6.38 -2.53 -13.96
C GLY A 49 6.93 -1.75 -12.77
N ILE A 50 6.48 -2.16 -11.62
CA ILE A 50 6.91 -1.61 -10.31
C ILE A 50 8.40 -1.92 -10.05
N GLY A 51 8.94 -3.00 -10.63
CA GLY A 51 10.35 -3.37 -10.51
C GLY A 51 11.30 -2.40 -11.23
N GLU A 52 10.82 -1.68 -12.23
CA GLU A 52 11.59 -0.65 -12.95
C GLU A 52 11.61 0.70 -12.22
N MET A 53 10.82 0.86 -11.18
CA MET A 53 10.93 2.01 -10.29
C MET A 53 12.23 1.91 -9.51
N ASN A 54 13.21 2.70 -9.92
CA ASN A 54 14.56 2.60 -9.40
C ASN A 54 14.64 3.05 -7.94
N ILE A 55 14.64 2.11 -7.02
CA ILE A 55 15.02 2.30 -5.63
C ILE A 55 16.41 1.66 -5.46
N PRO A 56 17.50 2.42 -5.72
CA PRO A 56 18.83 1.84 -5.85
C PRO A 56 19.40 1.33 -4.52
N ARG A 57 18.84 1.77 -3.39
CA ARG A 57 19.34 1.41 -2.06
C ARG A 57 18.20 1.13 -1.11
N TRP A 58 18.06 -0.12 -0.74
CA TRP A 58 17.24 -0.56 0.35
C TRP A 58 18.07 -0.63 1.63
N ARG A 59 17.51 -0.14 2.73
CA ARG A 59 18.11 -0.20 4.06
C ARG A 59 17.24 -1.07 4.95
N ASN A 60 17.86 -1.99 5.68
CA ASN A 60 17.16 -2.77 6.68
C ASN A 60 16.68 -1.85 7.81
N VAL A 61 15.45 -2.03 8.20
CA VAL A 61 14.79 -1.30 9.29
C VAL A 61 13.92 -2.27 10.07
N SER A 62 13.57 -1.90 11.28
CA SER A 62 12.52 -2.56 12.06
C SER A 62 11.36 -1.59 12.19
N GLY A 63 10.16 -2.08 11.95
CA GLY A 63 8.95 -1.26 12.03
C GLY A 63 7.71 -2.02 11.65
N THR A 64 6.61 -1.31 11.61
CA THR A 64 5.30 -1.84 11.25
C THR A 64 4.57 -0.93 10.28
N LEU A 65 3.75 -1.52 9.42
CA LEU A 65 2.66 -0.86 8.71
C LEU A 65 1.36 -1.40 9.26
N SER A 66 0.52 -0.55 9.78
CA SER A 66 -0.88 -0.87 10.08
C SER A 66 -1.81 -0.21 9.06
N PHE A 67 -2.81 -0.95 8.63
CA PHE A 67 -3.82 -0.48 7.68
C PHE A 67 -5.21 -0.74 8.26
N ASP A 68 -5.93 0.32 8.53
CA ASP A 68 -7.32 0.28 9.00
C ASP A 68 -8.25 0.66 7.84
N PHE A 69 -8.82 -0.35 7.20
CA PHE A 69 -9.73 -0.15 6.07
C PHE A 69 -11.02 0.58 6.46
N SER A 70 -11.48 0.43 7.70
CA SER A 70 -12.69 1.09 8.18
C SER A 70 -12.50 2.59 8.37
N LYS A 71 -11.32 2.99 8.81
CA LYS A 71 -10.93 4.39 8.98
C LYS A 71 -10.24 4.98 7.75
N ARG A 72 -9.95 4.15 6.75
CA ARG A 72 -9.16 4.52 5.57
C ARG A 72 -7.82 5.16 5.96
N GLU A 73 -7.17 4.57 6.93
CA GLU A 73 -5.92 5.06 7.47
C GLU A 73 -4.81 4.03 7.33
N ALA A 74 -3.62 4.48 6.99
CA ALA A 74 -2.40 3.69 7.02
C ALA A 74 -1.36 4.40 7.89
N VAL A 75 -0.67 3.66 8.76
CA VAL A 75 0.38 4.18 9.63
C VAL A 75 1.64 3.37 9.44
N ILE A 76 2.74 4.05 9.12
CA ILE A 76 4.09 3.45 9.03
C ILE A 76 4.88 3.93 10.23
N SER A 77 5.20 2.99 11.13
CA SER A 77 6.03 3.20 12.31
C SER A 77 7.38 2.55 12.09
N LEU A 78 8.45 3.32 12.12
CA LEU A 78 9.82 2.82 12.02
C LEU A 78 10.58 3.17 13.29
N ASP A 79 11.46 2.27 13.74
CA ASP A 79 12.31 2.49 14.90
C ASP A 79 13.04 3.84 14.86
N ARG A 80 12.96 4.57 15.95
CA ARG A 80 13.61 5.89 16.13
C ARG A 80 13.16 6.97 15.15
N LYS A 81 12.01 6.81 14.49
CA LYS A 81 11.43 7.82 13.60
C LYS A 81 10.02 8.15 14.03
N LYS A 82 9.58 9.37 13.70
CA LYS A 82 8.18 9.75 13.85
C LYS A 82 7.31 8.93 12.90
N ASP A 83 6.17 8.46 13.39
CA ASP A 83 5.18 7.76 12.59
C ASP A 83 4.74 8.59 11.39
N LYS A 84 4.55 7.93 10.27
CA LYS A 84 3.94 8.50 9.07
C LYS A 84 2.52 7.98 8.95
N THR A 85 1.57 8.90 9.02
CA THR A 85 0.15 8.59 8.87
C THR A 85 -0.35 9.06 7.52
N PHE A 86 -1.16 8.25 6.87
CA PHE A 86 -1.79 8.53 5.59
C PHE A 86 -3.29 8.34 5.70
N ILE A 87 -4.05 9.31 5.20
CA ILE A 87 -5.49 9.21 5.04
C ILE A 87 -5.77 8.83 3.58
N LEU A 88 -6.37 7.67 3.38
CA LEU A 88 -6.66 7.12 2.07
C LEU A 88 -8.01 7.65 1.59
N LEU A 89 -8.04 8.40 0.49
CA LEU A 89 -9.22 9.10 0.00
C LEU A 89 -10.01 8.24 -0.99
N THR A 90 -9.37 7.88 -2.10
CA THR A 90 -9.97 7.08 -3.15
C THR A 90 -9.16 5.81 -3.37
N GLU A 91 -9.83 4.77 -3.82
CA GLU A 91 -9.24 3.48 -4.10
C GLU A 91 -9.48 3.11 -5.56
N SER A 92 -8.43 2.71 -6.25
CA SER A 92 -8.53 2.19 -7.59
C SER A 92 -8.91 0.71 -7.60
N ARG A 93 -9.39 0.22 -8.74
CA ARG A 93 -9.36 -1.23 -9.00
C ARG A 93 -7.92 -1.72 -9.00
N PRO A 94 -7.66 -3.02 -8.71
CA PRO A 94 -6.33 -3.60 -8.83
C PRO A 94 -5.79 -3.48 -10.26
N PHE A 95 -4.51 -3.13 -10.37
CA PHE A 95 -3.75 -3.12 -11.62
C PHE A 95 -2.69 -4.20 -11.59
N GLN A 96 -2.47 -4.85 -12.73
CA GLN A 96 -1.39 -5.81 -12.91
C GLN A 96 -0.30 -5.24 -13.78
N THR A 97 0.94 -5.50 -13.43
CA THR A 97 2.12 -5.12 -14.18
C THR A 97 2.72 -6.33 -14.91
N ARG A 98 3.54 -6.09 -15.93
CA ARG A 98 4.16 -7.17 -16.69
C ARG A 98 5.19 -7.98 -15.90
N ASP A 99 5.73 -7.41 -14.84
CA ASP A 99 6.72 -8.03 -13.95
C ASP A 99 6.10 -8.77 -12.76
N GLY A 100 4.82 -9.11 -12.82
CA GLY A 100 4.12 -9.97 -11.84
C GLY A 100 3.65 -9.25 -10.59
N TRP A 101 3.63 -7.92 -10.57
CA TRP A 101 3.04 -7.16 -9.48
C TRP A 101 1.57 -6.88 -9.74
N THR A 102 0.79 -6.94 -8.66
CA THR A 102 -0.56 -6.38 -8.59
C THR A 102 -0.53 -5.26 -7.57
N TYR A 103 -1.11 -4.12 -7.87
CA TYR A 103 -1.19 -3.01 -6.93
C TYR A 103 -2.57 -2.36 -6.92
N VAL A 104 -2.91 -1.81 -5.76
CA VAL A 104 -4.07 -0.94 -5.56
C VAL A 104 -3.54 0.45 -5.26
N GLU A 105 -3.99 1.44 -6.00
CA GLU A 105 -3.65 2.85 -5.81
C GLU A 105 -4.69 3.53 -4.93
N TYR A 106 -4.22 4.28 -3.97
CA TYR A 106 -5.01 5.22 -3.19
C TYR A 106 -4.51 6.63 -3.45
N GLU A 107 -5.41 7.55 -3.76
CA GLU A 107 -5.14 8.96 -3.52
C GLU A 107 -5.16 9.17 -2.02
N ALA A 108 -4.15 9.83 -1.48
CA ALA A 108 -3.97 9.94 -0.05
C ALA A 108 -3.47 11.33 0.37
N LEU A 109 -3.63 11.64 1.64
CA LEU A 109 -2.99 12.75 2.32
C LEU A 109 -2.00 12.20 3.33
N ASP A 110 -0.80 12.75 3.39
CA ASP A 110 0.14 12.44 4.46
C ASP A 110 -0.17 13.23 5.75
N GLY A 111 0.60 12.98 6.82
CA GLY A 111 0.40 13.65 8.11
C GLY A 111 0.60 15.18 8.10
N THR A 112 1.04 15.75 6.97
CA THR A 112 1.13 17.21 6.74
C THR A 112 0.04 17.74 5.82
N ASN A 113 -0.95 16.93 5.50
CA ASN A 113 -1.99 17.16 4.50
C ASN A 113 -1.45 17.37 3.07
N SER A 114 -0.27 16.86 2.77
CA SER A 114 0.26 16.86 1.41
C SER A 114 -0.34 15.71 0.60
N GLY A 115 -0.83 16.03 -0.58
CA GLY A 115 -1.38 15.04 -1.51
C GLY A 115 -0.31 14.07 -2.00
N CYS A 116 -0.59 12.78 -1.92
CA CYS A 116 0.29 11.72 -2.39
C CYS A 116 -0.52 10.56 -2.98
N ARG A 117 0.18 9.65 -3.65
CA ARG A 117 -0.34 8.35 -4.06
C ARG A 117 0.31 7.28 -3.20
N PHE A 118 -0.51 6.41 -2.65
CA PHE A 118 -0.11 5.30 -1.80
C PHE A 118 -0.44 4.01 -2.55
N TRP A 119 0.57 3.24 -2.93
CA TRP A 119 0.39 1.99 -3.66
C TRP A 119 0.67 0.80 -2.76
N VAL A 120 -0.31 -0.06 -2.63
CA VAL A 120 -0.17 -1.36 -1.95
C VAL A 120 0.06 -2.40 -3.02
N CYS A 121 1.23 -3.00 -3.03
CA CYS A 121 1.73 -3.87 -4.08
C CYS A 121 1.95 -5.28 -3.55
N THR A 122 1.49 -6.27 -4.31
CA THR A 122 1.74 -7.69 -4.05
C THR A 122 2.29 -8.33 -5.31
N HIS A 123 3.42 -9.02 -5.18
CA HIS A 123 4.01 -9.80 -6.26
C HIS A 123 3.47 -11.23 -6.26
N GLU A 124 3.40 -11.88 -7.40
CA GLU A 124 2.94 -13.27 -7.53
C GLU A 124 3.75 -14.26 -6.70
N SER A 125 5.01 -13.93 -6.36
CA SER A 125 5.84 -14.71 -5.42
C SER A 125 5.43 -14.57 -3.96
N GLY A 126 4.43 -13.74 -3.64
CA GLY A 126 4.01 -13.43 -2.27
C GLY A 126 4.72 -12.23 -1.64
N SER A 127 5.72 -11.64 -2.29
CA SER A 127 6.37 -10.41 -1.80
C SER A 127 5.40 -9.25 -1.74
N GLN A 128 5.48 -8.46 -0.67
CA GLN A 128 4.61 -7.30 -0.48
C GLN A 128 5.44 -6.03 -0.30
N ARG A 129 4.93 -4.93 -0.82
CA ARG A 129 5.58 -3.62 -0.79
C ARG A 129 4.55 -2.51 -0.75
N VAL A 130 4.90 -1.42 -0.07
CA VAL A 130 4.16 -0.17 -0.19
C VAL A 130 5.05 0.88 -0.83
N LEU A 131 4.49 1.62 -1.76
CA LEU A 131 5.15 2.74 -2.42
C LEU A 131 4.36 4.03 -2.17
N VAL A 132 5.06 5.13 -1.90
CA VAL A 132 4.47 6.44 -1.70
C VAL A 132 5.10 7.44 -2.67
N LEU A 133 4.24 8.08 -3.45
CA LEU A 133 4.63 9.02 -4.49
C LEU A 133 3.98 10.38 -4.23
N TYR A 134 4.75 11.46 -4.45
CA TYR A 134 4.30 12.84 -4.28
C TYR A 134 4.29 13.59 -5.62
N PRO A 135 3.25 13.41 -6.44
CA PRO A 135 3.25 13.91 -7.83
C PRO A 135 3.36 15.43 -7.96
N PHE A 136 2.97 16.18 -6.95
CA PHE A 136 2.96 17.65 -7.01
C PHE A 136 4.16 18.31 -6.33
N SER A 137 4.61 17.77 -5.19
CA SER A 137 5.69 18.37 -4.42
C SER A 137 7.07 17.77 -4.70
N ARG A 138 7.11 16.50 -5.05
CA ARG A 138 8.32 15.73 -5.35
C ARG A 138 8.06 14.72 -6.47
N PRO A 139 7.74 15.20 -7.70
CA PRO A 139 7.17 14.36 -8.76
C PRO A 139 8.08 13.22 -9.21
N ASP A 140 9.40 13.36 -8.99
CA ASP A 140 10.38 12.35 -9.40
C ASP A 140 10.78 11.42 -8.25
N THR A 141 10.17 11.55 -7.07
CA THR A 141 10.60 10.79 -5.89
C THR A 141 9.58 9.73 -5.50
N ILE A 142 10.09 8.53 -5.25
CA ILE A 142 9.33 7.40 -4.74
C ILE A 142 9.95 6.93 -3.42
N TYR A 143 9.10 6.64 -2.44
CA TYR A 143 9.48 6.01 -1.18
C TYR A 143 8.93 4.60 -1.15
N GLY A 144 9.78 3.64 -0.80
CA GLY A 144 9.42 2.23 -0.77
C GLY A 144 9.58 1.61 0.62
N TYR A 145 8.70 0.67 0.93
CA TYR A 145 8.68 -0.10 2.16
C TYR A 145 8.41 -1.57 1.82
N ASN A 146 9.40 -2.44 2.01
CA ASN A 146 9.21 -3.87 1.85
C ASN A 146 8.60 -4.44 3.13
N LEU A 147 7.60 -5.28 2.96
CA LEU A 147 6.80 -5.84 4.04
C LEU A 147 7.06 -7.35 4.14
N SER A 148 6.93 -7.88 5.35
CA SER A 148 6.74 -9.31 5.58
C SER A 148 5.42 -9.52 6.32
N SER A 149 4.80 -10.69 6.12
CA SER A 149 3.64 -11.07 6.91
C SER A 149 4.02 -11.02 8.40
N SER A 150 3.17 -10.40 9.22
CA SER A 150 3.23 -10.62 10.66
C SER A 150 2.81 -12.07 10.90
N GLU A 151 3.72 -12.89 11.39
CA GLU A 151 3.36 -14.19 11.95
C GLU A 151 2.39 -14.01 13.11
#